data_6c457947515b8cad610edea25103fd3f
#
_entry.id   6c457947515b8cad610edea25103fd3f
#
_cell.length_a   1.000
_cell.length_b   1.000
_cell.length_c   1.000
_cell.angle_alpha   90.00
_cell.angle_beta   90.00
_cell.angle_gamma   90.00
#
_symmetry.space_group_name_H-M   'P 1'
#
loop_
_entity.id
_entity.type
_entity.pdbx_description
1 polymer ?
#
loop_
_entity_poly.entity_id
_entity_poly.type
_entity_poly.pdbx_seq_one_letter_code
_entity_poly.pdbx_strand_id
1 'polypeptide(L)'
;MRRFDDRCVGAGDRHWRGSARLATSCAALFGAMSLLTDWDAGSLSLPRALLWLALSAALFTVLLPARVTAGAGWLAVRSPWRRQTVRTDALTTVWRYDGVSSHLVLHDTYGHRLVLDPRVLAANPLIWHELDTGVRRSVERGTLLQGGDVLRRLGRRIDEETLRGVLRESGLQ
;
A
#
# COMPACT_ATOMS: atom_id res chain seq x y z
N MET A 1 -13.63 -6.59 -22.08
CA MET A 1 -13.29 -6.44 -20.66
C MET A 1 -12.64 -7.74 -20.21
N ARG A 2 -11.31 -7.89 -20.36
CA ARG A 2 -10.59 -9.12 -19.97
C ARG A 2 -10.40 -9.09 -18.46
N ARG A 3 -10.95 -10.08 -17.75
CA ARG A 3 -10.61 -10.36 -16.35
C ARG A 3 -9.10 -10.65 -16.31
N PHE A 4 -8.35 -9.77 -15.65
CA PHE A 4 -6.98 -10.09 -15.28
C PHE A 4 -7.05 -11.27 -14.31
N ASP A 5 -6.62 -12.43 -14.79
CA ASP A 5 -6.65 -13.69 -14.05
C ASP A 5 -5.71 -13.56 -12.83
N ASP A 6 -6.25 -13.77 -11.63
CA ASP A 6 -5.56 -13.65 -10.33
C ASP A 6 -4.44 -14.70 -10.13
N ARG A 7 -4.06 -15.45 -11.20
CA ARG A 7 -3.10 -16.56 -11.14
C ARG A 7 -1.66 -16.21 -11.49
N CYS A 8 -1.37 -14.95 -11.85
CA CYS A 8 0.03 -14.55 -11.93
C CYS A 8 0.57 -14.39 -10.52
N VAL A 9 1.57 -15.20 -10.17
CA VAL A 9 2.34 -15.12 -8.93
C VAL A 9 2.97 -13.73 -8.87
N GLY A 10 2.23 -12.77 -8.34
CA GLY A 10 2.66 -11.41 -8.15
C GLY A 10 3.38 -11.26 -6.81
N ALA A 11 4.38 -10.39 -6.76
CA ALA A 11 4.97 -9.97 -5.50
C ALA A 11 3.89 -9.28 -4.64
N GLY A 12 3.64 -9.81 -3.45
CA GLY A 12 2.67 -9.29 -2.49
C GLY A 12 3.36 -8.64 -1.30
N ASP A 13 2.70 -7.66 -0.70
CA ASP A 13 3.17 -7.00 0.51
C ASP A 13 3.24 -7.99 1.69
N ARG A 14 4.45 -8.30 2.15
CA ARG A 14 4.70 -9.22 3.28
C ARG A 14 4.25 -8.63 4.62
N HIS A 15 4.32 -7.31 4.76
CA HIS A 15 3.98 -6.59 6.00
C HIS A 15 2.47 -6.41 6.19
N TRP A 16 1.67 -6.62 5.15
CA TRP A 16 0.21 -6.46 5.20
C TRP A 16 -0.43 -7.30 6.31
N ARG A 17 0.05 -8.55 6.51
CA ARG A 17 -0.50 -9.44 7.55
C ARG A 17 -0.25 -8.93 8.96
N GLY A 18 0.92 -8.34 9.21
CA GLY A 18 1.26 -7.72 10.50
C GLY A 18 0.37 -6.51 10.78
N SER A 19 0.27 -5.60 9.81
CA SER A 19 -0.58 -4.41 9.92
C SER A 19 -2.06 -4.75 10.03
N ALA A 20 -2.55 -5.77 9.33
CA ALA A 20 -3.94 -6.24 9.46
C ALA A 20 -4.22 -6.82 10.86
N ARG A 21 -3.25 -7.55 11.46
CA ARG A 21 -3.38 -8.05 12.84
C ARG A 21 -3.46 -6.90 13.84
N LEU A 22 -2.61 -5.88 13.69
CA LEU A 22 -2.67 -4.69 14.53
C LEU A 22 -4.01 -3.97 14.40
N ALA A 23 -4.52 -3.80 13.19
CA ALA A 23 -5.84 -3.20 12.95
C ALA A 23 -6.96 -4.01 13.66
N THR A 24 -6.91 -5.34 13.56
CA THR A 24 -7.86 -6.23 14.23
C THR A 24 -7.76 -6.10 15.76
N SER A 25 -6.54 -6.13 16.30
CA SER A 25 -6.31 -6.01 17.76
C SER A 25 -6.78 -4.66 18.29
N CYS A 26 -6.49 -3.57 17.60
CA CYS A 26 -6.94 -2.22 18.00
C CYS A 26 -8.47 -2.10 17.98
N ALA A 27 -9.12 -2.59 16.92
CA ALA A 27 -10.57 -2.54 16.81
C ALA A 27 -11.27 -3.43 17.86
N ALA A 28 -10.73 -4.65 18.11
CA ALA A 28 -11.24 -5.55 19.12
C ALA A 28 -11.08 -4.99 20.55
N LEU A 29 -9.91 -4.42 20.85
CA LEU A 29 -9.64 -3.77 22.14
C LEU A 29 -10.57 -2.59 22.37
N PHE A 30 -10.74 -1.72 21.36
CA PHE A 30 -11.65 -0.59 21.44
C PHE A 30 -13.09 -1.05 21.69
N GLY A 31 -13.59 -2.05 20.94
CA GLY A 31 -14.94 -2.58 21.13
C GLY A 31 -15.12 -3.23 22.50
N ALA A 32 -14.16 -4.04 22.95
CA ALA A 32 -14.21 -4.68 24.26
C ALA A 32 -14.22 -3.65 25.41
N MET A 33 -13.33 -2.67 25.36
CA MET A 33 -13.29 -1.60 26.39
C MET A 33 -14.58 -0.79 26.44
N SER A 34 -15.15 -0.46 25.29
CA SER A 34 -16.41 0.30 25.22
C SER A 34 -17.60 -0.49 25.76
N LEU A 35 -17.68 -1.80 25.45
CA LEU A 35 -18.72 -2.67 25.98
C LEU A 35 -18.57 -2.91 27.49
N LEU A 36 -17.34 -3.07 27.98
CA LEU A 36 -17.07 -3.27 29.42
C LEU A 36 -17.44 -2.03 30.23
N THR A 37 -17.12 -0.82 29.75
CA THR A 37 -17.50 0.41 30.43
C THR A 37 -19.02 0.61 30.49
N ASP A 38 -19.75 0.28 29.43
CA ASP A 38 -21.20 0.33 29.44
C ASP A 38 -21.84 -0.76 30.33
N TRP A 39 -21.19 -1.92 30.40
CA TRP A 39 -21.61 -3.00 31.30
C TRP A 39 -21.45 -2.60 32.77
N ASP A 40 -20.28 -2.09 33.15
CA ASP A 40 -19.97 -1.65 34.52
C ASP A 40 -20.90 -0.50 34.97
N ALA A 41 -21.21 0.41 34.04
CA ALA A 41 -22.17 1.50 34.30
C ALA A 41 -23.64 1.05 34.35
N GLY A 42 -23.94 -0.23 34.13
CA GLY A 42 -25.31 -0.76 34.08
C GLY A 42 -26.16 -0.17 32.95
N SER A 43 -25.56 0.48 31.99
CA SER A 43 -26.21 1.22 30.89
C SER A 43 -26.23 0.44 29.58
N LEU A 44 -25.80 -0.84 29.58
CA LEU A 44 -25.73 -1.68 28.39
C LEU A 44 -27.15 -1.94 27.85
N SER A 45 -27.42 -1.41 26.67
CA SER A 45 -28.61 -1.65 25.90
C SER A 45 -28.28 -2.15 24.50
N LEU A 46 -29.20 -2.88 23.87
CA LEU A 46 -28.99 -3.40 22.51
C LEU A 46 -28.57 -2.31 21.51
N PRO A 47 -29.22 -1.15 21.44
CA PRO A 47 -28.80 -0.09 20.49
C PRO A 47 -27.39 0.46 20.78
N ARG A 48 -26.97 0.56 22.04
CA ARG A 48 -25.62 0.98 22.43
C ARG A 48 -24.56 -0.07 22.03
N ALA A 49 -24.84 -1.34 22.28
CA ALA A 49 -23.95 -2.42 21.86
C ALA A 49 -23.76 -2.44 20.34
N LEU A 50 -24.84 -2.26 19.59
CA LEU A 50 -24.76 -2.15 18.12
C LEU A 50 -23.97 -0.92 17.66
N LEU A 51 -24.11 0.20 18.36
CA LEU A 51 -23.31 1.41 18.08
C LEU A 51 -21.81 1.15 18.26
N TRP A 52 -21.41 0.52 19.39
CA TRP A 52 -20.00 0.21 19.65
C TRP A 52 -19.42 -0.80 18.65
N LEU A 53 -20.21 -1.80 18.25
CA LEU A 53 -19.82 -2.73 17.19
C LEU A 53 -19.64 -2.03 15.83
N ALA A 54 -20.56 -1.11 15.49
CA ALA A 54 -20.45 -0.33 14.25
C ALA A 54 -19.22 0.59 14.26
N LEU A 55 -18.91 1.25 15.38
CA LEU A 55 -17.72 2.08 15.55
C LEU A 55 -16.44 1.25 15.48
N SER A 56 -16.41 0.07 16.08
CA SER A 56 -15.28 -0.85 16.02
C SER A 56 -15.05 -1.37 14.59
N ALA A 57 -16.13 -1.67 13.86
CA ALA A 57 -16.05 -2.05 12.45
C ALA A 57 -15.57 -0.90 11.56
N ALA A 58 -16.03 0.33 11.83
CA ALA A 58 -15.54 1.53 11.15
C ALA A 58 -14.05 1.75 11.40
N LEU A 59 -13.62 1.67 12.67
CA LEU A 59 -12.22 1.78 13.06
C LEU A 59 -11.36 0.71 12.38
N PHE A 60 -11.80 -0.54 12.38
CA PHE A 60 -11.13 -1.63 11.65
C PHE A 60 -10.96 -1.31 10.16
N THR A 61 -12.02 -0.82 9.52
CA THR A 61 -12.01 -0.50 8.09
C THR A 61 -11.05 0.64 7.75
N VAL A 62 -10.96 1.65 8.64
CA VAL A 62 -10.02 2.78 8.47
C VAL A 62 -8.57 2.34 8.70
N LEU A 63 -8.34 1.48 9.70
CA LEU A 63 -7.00 0.97 10.02
C LEU A 63 -6.50 -0.11 9.06
N LEU A 64 -7.39 -0.70 8.25
CA LEU A 64 -7.01 -1.77 7.33
C LEU A 64 -6.10 -1.22 6.22
N PRO A 65 -4.83 -1.66 6.14
CA PRO A 65 -3.90 -1.14 5.16
C PRO A 65 -4.27 -1.58 3.74
N ALA A 66 -4.03 -0.71 2.77
CA ALA A 66 -4.18 -1.04 1.36
C ALA A 66 -3.17 -2.12 0.97
N ARG A 67 -3.63 -3.17 0.31
CA ARG A 67 -2.77 -4.26 -0.17
C ARG A 67 -2.21 -3.91 -1.54
N VAL A 68 -0.89 -3.87 -1.64
CA VAL A 68 -0.18 -3.66 -2.91
C VAL A 68 0.27 -5.00 -3.47
N THR A 69 0.04 -5.21 -4.76
CA THR A 69 0.48 -6.37 -5.52
C THR A 69 1.09 -5.91 -6.83
N ALA A 70 2.21 -6.49 -7.21
CA ALA A 70 2.90 -6.21 -8.46
C ALA A 70 3.08 -7.50 -9.25
N GLY A 71 3.10 -7.40 -10.57
CA GLY A 71 3.45 -8.48 -11.48
C GLY A 71 4.04 -7.92 -12.76
N ALA A 72 4.39 -8.80 -13.69
CA ALA A 72 5.05 -8.42 -14.92
C ALA A 72 4.25 -7.37 -15.72
N GLY A 73 4.68 -6.10 -15.64
CA GLY A 73 4.08 -4.98 -16.37
C GLY A 73 2.80 -4.40 -15.77
N TRP A 74 2.44 -4.72 -14.52
CA TRP A 74 1.29 -4.14 -13.84
C TRP A 74 1.53 -3.98 -12.34
N LEU A 75 0.85 -3.00 -11.75
CA LEU A 75 0.80 -2.75 -10.32
C LEU A 75 -0.65 -2.52 -9.90
N ALA A 76 -1.08 -3.15 -8.82
CA ALA A 76 -2.42 -3.00 -8.28
C ALA A 76 -2.39 -2.66 -6.79
N VAL A 77 -3.23 -1.71 -6.40
CA VAL A 77 -3.50 -1.34 -5.01
C VAL A 77 -4.95 -1.70 -4.71
N ARG A 78 -5.15 -2.55 -3.72
CA ARG A 78 -6.45 -2.92 -3.18
C ARG A 78 -6.66 -2.26 -1.83
N SER A 79 -7.54 -1.30 -1.78
CA SER A 79 -8.13 -0.77 -0.56
C SER A 79 -9.52 -1.39 -0.35
N PRO A 80 -10.09 -1.41 0.87
CA PRO A 80 -11.46 -1.90 1.11
C PRO A 80 -12.50 -1.26 0.19
N TRP A 81 -12.30 0.02 -0.17
CA TRP A 81 -13.24 0.84 -0.94
C TRP A 81 -12.90 0.96 -2.42
N ARG A 82 -11.64 0.70 -2.82
CA ARG A 82 -11.17 0.94 -4.18
C ARG A 82 -10.11 -0.07 -4.60
N ARG A 83 -10.25 -0.58 -5.82
CA ARG A 83 -9.20 -1.29 -6.54
C ARG A 83 -8.68 -0.39 -7.64
N GLN A 84 -7.39 -0.11 -7.61
CA GLN A 84 -6.70 0.64 -8.65
C GLN A 84 -5.62 -0.26 -9.26
N THR A 85 -5.54 -0.27 -10.58
CA THR A 85 -4.53 -1.05 -11.31
C THR A 85 -3.97 -0.15 -12.40
N VAL A 86 -2.65 -0.17 -12.56
CA VAL A 86 -1.94 0.59 -13.59
C VAL A 86 -0.96 -0.33 -14.32
N ARG A 87 -0.74 -0.06 -15.59
CA ARG A 87 0.27 -0.76 -16.39
C ARG A 87 1.61 -0.06 -16.24
N THR A 88 2.55 -0.76 -15.61
CA THR A 88 3.90 -0.23 -15.37
C THR A 88 4.78 -0.23 -16.63
N ASP A 89 4.42 -1.04 -17.63
CA ASP A 89 5.09 -1.12 -18.93
C ASP A 89 4.59 -0.10 -19.98
N ALA A 90 3.61 0.73 -19.60
CA ALA A 90 3.01 1.76 -20.45
C ALA A 90 2.69 3.02 -19.62
N LEU A 91 3.59 3.40 -18.72
CA LEU A 91 3.44 4.62 -17.92
C LEU A 91 3.62 5.85 -18.80
N THR A 92 2.82 6.87 -18.53
CA THR A 92 2.89 8.18 -19.18
C THR A 92 3.50 9.21 -18.25
N THR A 93 3.08 9.21 -16.98
CA THR A 93 3.47 10.23 -16.02
C THR A 93 3.63 9.65 -14.63
N VAL A 94 4.66 10.11 -13.92
CA VAL A 94 4.91 9.78 -12.52
C VAL A 94 5.09 11.06 -11.75
N TRP A 95 4.28 11.25 -10.72
CA TRP A 95 4.34 12.40 -9.84
C TRP A 95 4.55 11.96 -8.41
N ARG A 96 5.37 12.71 -7.68
CA ARG A 96 5.54 12.54 -6.25
C ARG A 96 5.07 13.81 -5.56
N TYR A 97 4.17 13.64 -4.63
CA TYR A 97 3.75 14.71 -3.73
C TYR A 97 4.47 14.53 -2.40
N ASP A 98 5.31 15.50 -2.07
CA ASP A 98 6.00 15.58 -0.78
C ASP A 98 5.20 16.55 0.11
N GLY A 99 4.34 16.00 0.97
CA GLY A 99 3.55 16.70 1.97
C GLY A 99 3.67 15.99 3.32
N VAL A 100 2.69 16.19 4.20
CA VAL A 100 2.58 15.47 5.50
C VAL A 100 2.59 13.95 5.31
N SER A 101 2.02 13.48 4.20
CA SER A 101 2.19 12.11 3.70
C SER A 101 2.69 12.15 2.26
N SER A 102 3.83 11.51 1.98
CA SER A 102 4.33 11.41 0.62
C SER A 102 3.52 10.39 -0.17
N HIS A 103 3.07 10.77 -1.36
CA HIS A 103 2.32 9.89 -2.26
C HIS A 103 2.99 9.85 -3.63
N LEU A 104 3.08 8.66 -4.20
CA LEU A 104 3.49 8.43 -5.58
C LEU A 104 2.24 8.20 -6.42
N VAL A 105 2.08 8.99 -7.47
CA VAL A 105 0.96 8.89 -8.42
C VAL A 105 1.49 8.43 -9.75
N LEU A 106 0.96 7.32 -10.23
CA LEU A 106 1.31 6.71 -11.52
C LEU A 106 0.12 6.85 -12.46
N HIS A 107 0.38 7.27 -13.69
CA HIS A 107 -0.60 7.28 -14.78
C HIS A 107 -0.09 6.43 -15.93
N ASP A 108 -0.97 5.65 -16.53
CA ASP A 108 -0.67 4.89 -17.75
C ASP A 108 -1.29 5.52 -19.00
N THR A 109 -0.91 5.01 -20.17
CA THR A 109 -1.44 5.44 -21.46
C THR A 109 -2.92 5.10 -21.66
N TYR A 110 -3.49 4.25 -20.80
CA TYR A 110 -4.90 3.85 -20.84
C TYR A 110 -5.80 4.71 -19.95
N GLY A 111 -5.22 5.74 -19.31
CA GLY A 111 -5.94 6.65 -18.43
C GLY A 111 -6.17 6.11 -17.00
N HIS A 112 -5.56 4.98 -16.64
CA HIS A 112 -5.64 4.51 -15.27
C HIS A 112 -4.71 5.32 -14.37
N ARG A 113 -5.18 5.55 -13.15
CA ARG A 113 -4.42 6.24 -12.11
C ARG A 113 -4.28 5.35 -10.89
N LEU A 114 -3.08 5.31 -10.33
CA LEU A 114 -2.78 4.59 -9.11
C LEU A 114 -2.03 5.51 -8.15
N VAL A 115 -2.47 5.51 -6.89
CA VAL A 115 -1.82 6.26 -5.81
C VAL A 115 -1.31 5.27 -4.78
N LEU A 116 -0.03 5.37 -4.43
CA LEU A 116 0.59 4.49 -3.43
C LEU A 116 1.57 5.27 -2.54
N ASP A 117 1.81 4.75 -1.35
CA ASP A 117 2.85 5.25 -0.45
C ASP A 117 4.22 4.70 -0.90
N PRO A 118 5.22 5.56 -1.16
CA PRO A 118 6.58 5.13 -1.51
C PRO A 118 7.22 4.19 -0.48
N ARG A 119 6.82 4.29 0.79
CA ARG A 119 7.33 3.43 1.86
C ARG A 119 7.03 1.96 1.63
N VAL A 120 5.90 1.65 0.98
CA VAL A 120 5.54 0.27 0.61
C VAL A 120 6.54 -0.30 -0.38
N LEU A 121 7.06 0.52 -1.29
CA LEU A 121 8.09 0.12 -2.26
C LEU A 121 9.44 -0.13 -1.57
N ALA A 122 9.81 0.73 -0.61
CA ALA A 122 11.03 0.55 0.19
C ALA A 122 10.96 -0.72 1.06
N ALA A 123 9.79 -1.00 1.65
CA ALA A 123 9.58 -2.18 2.49
C ALA A 123 9.51 -3.51 1.69
N ASN A 124 9.28 -3.46 0.38
CA ASN A 124 9.07 -4.64 -0.46
C ASN A 124 9.93 -4.59 -1.74
N PRO A 125 11.19 -5.05 -1.69
CA PRO A 125 12.12 -4.99 -2.81
C PRO A 125 11.60 -5.68 -4.09
N LEU A 126 10.79 -6.74 -3.96
CA LEU A 126 10.20 -7.43 -5.10
C LEU A 126 9.17 -6.55 -5.83
N ILE A 127 8.36 -5.79 -5.09
CA ILE A 127 7.40 -4.85 -5.68
C ILE A 127 8.15 -3.71 -6.39
N TRP A 128 9.23 -3.22 -5.77
CA TRP A 128 10.10 -2.22 -6.38
C TRP A 128 10.73 -2.72 -7.67
N HIS A 129 11.27 -3.94 -7.67
CA HIS A 129 11.90 -4.54 -8.85
C HIS A 129 10.93 -4.67 -10.04
N GLU A 130 9.70 -5.11 -9.80
CA GLU A 130 8.65 -5.20 -10.83
C GLU A 130 8.26 -3.82 -11.37
N LEU A 131 8.16 -2.82 -10.49
CA LEU A 131 7.89 -1.44 -10.91
C LEU A 131 9.05 -0.88 -11.74
N ASP A 132 10.31 -0.99 -11.28
CA ASP A 132 11.50 -0.48 -11.99
C ASP A 132 11.65 -1.12 -13.37
N THR A 133 11.45 -2.44 -13.45
CA THR A 133 11.47 -3.17 -14.73
C THR A 133 10.38 -2.66 -15.67
N GLY A 134 9.17 -2.43 -15.18
CA GLY A 134 8.08 -1.86 -15.97
C GLY A 134 8.39 -0.44 -16.45
N VAL A 135 8.93 0.39 -15.57
CA VAL A 135 9.36 1.77 -15.88
C VAL A 135 10.41 1.80 -16.98
N ARG A 136 11.43 0.95 -16.91
CA ARG A 136 12.45 0.85 -17.95
C ARG A 136 11.84 0.55 -19.30
N ARG A 137 10.90 -0.40 -19.37
CA ARG A 137 10.15 -0.72 -20.60
C ARG A 137 9.33 0.48 -21.10
N SER A 138 8.74 1.28 -20.20
CA SER A 138 8.00 2.50 -20.56
C SER A 138 8.94 3.58 -21.15
N VAL A 139 10.16 3.69 -20.62
CA VAL A 139 11.19 4.60 -21.16
C VAL A 139 11.66 4.11 -22.53
N GLU A 140 11.97 2.83 -22.68
CA GLU A 140 12.40 2.23 -23.95
C GLU A 140 11.36 2.38 -25.05
N ARG A 141 10.07 2.29 -24.70
CA ARG A 141 8.94 2.49 -25.62
C ARG A 141 8.62 3.97 -25.87
N GLY A 142 9.26 4.89 -25.16
CA GLY A 142 9.01 6.33 -25.28
C GLY A 142 7.64 6.75 -24.73
N THR A 143 6.96 5.92 -23.92
CA THR A 143 5.65 6.25 -23.35
C THR A 143 5.75 7.13 -22.11
N LEU A 144 6.85 7.04 -21.36
CA LEU A 144 7.08 7.84 -20.15
C LEU A 144 7.51 9.25 -20.52
N LEU A 145 6.59 10.20 -20.42
CA LEU A 145 6.84 11.61 -20.77
C LEU A 145 7.40 12.42 -19.61
N GLN A 146 6.98 12.11 -18.37
CA GLN A 146 7.37 12.88 -17.17
C GLN A 146 7.58 11.97 -15.97
N GLY A 147 8.55 12.36 -15.09
CA GLY A 147 8.77 11.72 -13.80
C GLY A 147 9.82 10.61 -13.76
N GLY A 148 10.59 10.41 -14.83
CA GLY A 148 11.70 9.47 -14.82
C GLY A 148 12.81 9.83 -13.81
N ASP A 149 13.00 11.12 -13.52
CA ASP A 149 13.92 11.62 -12.51
C ASP A 149 13.41 11.32 -11.08
N VAL A 150 12.10 11.40 -10.85
CA VAL A 150 11.44 11.06 -9.57
C VAL A 150 11.72 9.61 -9.22
N LEU A 151 11.55 8.72 -10.19
CA LEU A 151 11.78 7.28 -9.98
C LEU A 151 13.26 6.96 -9.76
N ARG A 152 14.16 7.61 -10.47
CA ARG A 152 15.61 7.45 -10.26
C ARG A 152 16.05 7.93 -8.87
N ARG A 153 15.47 9.02 -8.36
CA ARG A 153 15.73 9.50 -6.98
C ARG A 153 15.16 8.55 -5.95
N LEU A 154 13.98 7.99 -6.20
CA LEU A 154 13.36 7.00 -5.33
C LEU A 154 14.20 5.71 -5.26
N GLY A 155 14.66 5.21 -6.42
CA GLY A 155 15.55 4.06 -6.50
C GLY A 155 16.79 4.23 -5.65
N ARG A 156 17.52 5.35 -5.81
CA ARG A 156 18.71 5.63 -5.01
C ARG A 156 18.43 5.61 -3.50
N ARG A 157 17.30 6.17 -3.06
CA ARG A 157 16.93 6.13 -1.64
C ARG A 157 16.65 4.71 -1.13
N ILE A 158 15.96 3.90 -1.91
CA ILE A 158 15.68 2.50 -1.57
C ILE A 158 16.99 1.70 -1.48
N ASP A 159 17.92 1.90 -2.43
CA ASP A 159 19.22 1.25 -2.44
C ASP A 159 20.05 1.66 -1.21
N GLU A 160 20.07 2.96 -0.86
CA GLU A 160 20.75 3.47 0.34
C GLU A 160 20.14 2.93 1.64
N GLU A 161 18.82 2.83 1.75
CA GLU A 161 18.15 2.26 2.92
C GLU A 161 18.43 0.77 3.05
N THR A 162 18.45 0.04 1.95
CA THR A 162 18.79 -1.39 1.90
C THR A 162 20.23 -1.62 2.34
N LEU A 163 21.17 -0.84 1.81
CA LEU A 163 22.59 -0.91 2.20
C LEU A 163 22.78 -0.63 3.69
N ARG A 164 22.13 0.41 4.23
CA ARG A 164 22.20 0.73 5.67
C ARG A 164 21.61 -0.39 6.53
N GLY A 165 20.54 -1.05 6.06
CA GLY A 165 19.96 -2.21 6.73
C GLY A 165 20.95 -3.37 6.83
N VAL A 166 21.57 -3.73 5.71
CA VAL A 166 22.59 -4.81 5.65
C VAL A 166 23.81 -4.48 6.51
N LEU A 167 24.29 -3.23 6.49
CA LEU A 167 25.43 -2.82 7.33
C LEU A 167 25.13 -2.90 8.82
N ARG A 168 23.90 -2.56 9.25
CA ARG A 168 23.48 -2.73 10.64
C ARG A 168 23.42 -4.18 11.08
N GLU A 169 22.88 -5.06 10.23
CA GLU A 169 22.81 -6.49 10.53
C GLU A 169 24.17 -7.17 10.53
N SER A 170 25.12 -6.69 9.73
CA SER A 170 26.50 -7.19 9.68
C SER A 170 27.42 -6.66 10.79
N GLY A 171 26.92 -5.76 11.66
CA GLY A 171 27.70 -5.20 12.77
C GLY A 171 28.84 -4.27 12.35
N LEU A 172 28.91 -3.89 11.10
CA LEU A 172 29.90 -2.92 10.58
C LEU A 172 29.34 -1.51 10.75
N GLN A 173 29.60 -0.88 11.89
CA GLN A 173 29.42 0.55 12.16
C GLN A 173 30.75 1.27 11.98
#